data_f18a3adba79fd03a9bb2d7358c3f2c98
#
_entry.id   f18a3adba79fd03a9bb2d7358c3f2c98
#
_cell.length_a   1.000
_cell.length_b   1.000
_cell.length_c   1.000
_cell.angle_alpha   90.00
_cell.angle_beta   90.00
_cell.angle_gamma   90.00
#
_symmetry.space_group_name_H-M   'P 1'
#
loop_
_entity.id
_entity.type
_entity.pdbx_description
1 polymer ?
#
loop_
_entity_poly.entity_id
_entity_poly.type
_entity_poly.pdbx_seq_one_letter_code
_entity_poly.pdbx_strand_id
1 'polypeptide(L)'
;MKTVNDYPGKSDIEKIEAAIKDGQCGVVVIPPRKCDSKPERDYWLIDRAILIPENTTVLLKNCKIKLSDKCRDNFFRTSNCGIGIEYPEKIKNVHIIGEGFCVLEGADHPRATGDGSKKLACPCPKNEADALRLSEQNPDKYSYYFLDKHSHSYGTDAGDPNESQYGDWRNVGILFANAEYCSVKNLHIKNPHGWAISFEACSNGMIENIDFDADMSRYIDGMVQNSENQDGIDIRNGCHDIIIQNITGGTGDDVIALTAIAGRNYLPGGSMSTTHVIHSDWTKREKDIHDIIIRNVIARCKSGECNILRMLPAEAKIYNIVVDGIIDNSPEGFCNRAAVLLGEPDGNYGRNLPDDLYGIAISNIISKSVYCIVVAGYISDSSFTNIVNLNPECPVFMVERENGLRNIELSSVVTKGKEAVKYK
;
A
#
# COMPACT_ATOMS: atom_id res chain seq x y z
N MET A 1 19.58 -0.91 -28.04
CA MET A 1 19.00 -0.08 -26.99
C MET A 1 19.94 -0.17 -25.79
N LYS A 2 20.37 0.97 -25.22
CA LYS A 2 21.14 0.98 -23.99
C LYS A 2 20.28 0.49 -22.82
N THR A 3 20.90 -0.21 -21.89
CA THR A 3 20.29 -0.68 -20.66
C THR A 3 21.07 -0.16 -19.46
N VAL A 4 20.53 -0.29 -18.25
CA VAL A 4 21.25 0.15 -17.03
C VAL A 4 22.65 -0.46 -16.90
N ASN A 5 22.88 -1.68 -17.44
CA ASN A 5 24.21 -2.30 -17.44
C ASN A 5 25.28 -1.52 -18.25
N ASP A 6 24.86 -0.65 -19.14
CA ASP A 6 25.75 0.09 -20.07
C ASP A 6 26.14 1.49 -19.50
N TYR A 7 25.63 1.85 -18.33
CA TYR A 7 25.89 3.13 -17.71
C TYR A 7 26.97 3.04 -16.60
N PRO A 8 27.76 4.11 -16.44
CA PRO A 8 28.76 4.19 -15.38
C PRO A 8 28.07 4.42 -14.03
N GLY A 9 28.70 3.96 -12.95
CA GLY A 9 28.27 4.19 -11.58
C GLY A 9 29.10 3.35 -10.62
N LYS A 10 29.37 3.88 -9.42
CA LYS A 10 30.06 3.16 -8.33
C LYS A 10 29.11 2.20 -7.60
N SER A 11 27.83 2.47 -7.67
CA SER A 11 26.77 1.67 -7.10
C SER A 11 25.68 1.36 -8.14
N ASP A 12 24.81 0.41 -7.83
CA ASP A 12 23.69 0.04 -8.72
C ASP A 12 22.72 1.18 -8.91
N ILE A 13 22.41 1.91 -7.83
CA ILE A 13 21.50 3.05 -7.91
C ILE A 13 22.06 4.19 -8.79
N GLU A 14 23.37 4.46 -8.73
CA GLU A 14 23.99 5.47 -9.60
C GLU A 14 23.87 5.10 -11.07
N LYS A 15 24.01 3.82 -11.42
CA LYS A 15 23.80 3.34 -12.80
C LYS A 15 22.36 3.52 -13.25
N ILE A 16 21.41 3.20 -12.38
CA ILE A 16 19.97 3.37 -12.67
C ILE A 16 19.64 4.85 -12.83
N GLU A 17 20.12 5.72 -11.94
CA GLU A 17 19.91 7.16 -12.04
C GLU A 17 20.54 7.77 -13.31
N ALA A 18 21.72 7.30 -13.68
CA ALA A 18 22.36 7.74 -14.93
C ALA A 18 21.53 7.32 -16.16
N ALA A 19 20.97 6.10 -16.15
CA ALA A 19 20.08 5.61 -17.19
C ALA A 19 18.77 6.41 -17.26
N ILE A 20 18.16 6.72 -16.11
CA ILE A 20 16.95 7.54 -16.01
C ILE A 20 17.22 8.94 -16.56
N LYS A 21 18.35 9.56 -16.19
CA LYS A 21 18.72 10.89 -16.68
C LYS A 21 18.94 10.95 -18.18
N ASP A 22 19.56 9.92 -18.77
CA ASP A 22 19.78 9.84 -20.23
C ASP A 22 18.49 9.49 -21.00
N GLY A 23 17.63 8.67 -20.39
CA GLY A 23 16.41 8.14 -21.02
C GLY A 23 15.12 8.86 -20.65
N GLN A 24 15.19 9.99 -19.94
CA GLN A 24 13.98 10.76 -19.59
C GLN A 24 13.18 11.17 -20.86
N CYS A 25 11.86 11.18 -20.71
CA CYS A 25 10.93 11.32 -21.84
C CYS A 25 10.96 10.14 -22.82
N GLY A 26 11.28 8.94 -22.33
CA GLY A 26 11.33 7.73 -23.14
C GLY A 26 11.28 6.45 -22.31
N VAL A 27 11.91 5.40 -22.82
CA VAL A 27 11.95 4.08 -22.15
C VAL A 27 13.33 3.82 -21.57
N VAL A 28 13.36 3.58 -20.26
CA VAL A 28 14.57 3.18 -19.53
C VAL A 28 14.47 1.71 -19.19
N VAL A 29 15.42 0.90 -19.66
CA VAL A 29 15.41 -0.55 -19.46
C VAL A 29 16.33 -0.97 -18.33
N ILE A 30 15.75 -1.63 -17.30
CA ILE A 30 16.47 -2.29 -16.21
C ILE A 30 16.45 -3.80 -16.46
N PRO A 31 17.53 -4.36 -17.02
CA PRO A 31 17.64 -5.80 -17.32
C PRO A 31 18.12 -6.58 -16.10
N PRO A 32 18.30 -7.91 -16.20
CA PRO A 32 19.07 -8.65 -15.20
C PRO A 32 20.42 -7.99 -14.94
N ARG A 33 20.80 -7.88 -13.67
CA ARG A 33 22.10 -7.34 -13.30
C ARG A 33 23.22 -8.29 -13.77
N LYS A 34 24.28 -7.73 -14.36
CA LYS A 34 25.43 -8.54 -14.76
C LYS A 34 26.16 -9.11 -13.55
N CYS A 35 26.36 -10.42 -13.53
CA CYS A 35 26.97 -11.15 -12.40
C CYS A 35 28.48 -10.85 -12.24
N ASP A 36 29.18 -10.41 -13.27
CA ASP A 36 30.60 -10.02 -13.23
C ASP A 36 30.87 -8.71 -12.47
N SER A 37 29.81 -7.98 -12.13
CA SER A 37 29.92 -6.79 -11.30
C SER A 37 30.13 -7.17 -9.83
N LYS A 38 31.20 -6.69 -9.21
CA LYS A 38 31.43 -6.89 -7.77
C LYS A 38 30.58 -5.94 -6.92
N PRO A 39 30.01 -6.38 -5.79
CA PRO A 39 29.96 -7.78 -5.36
C PRO A 39 29.08 -8.62 -6.29
N GLU A 40 29.41 -9.91 -6.45
CA GLU A 40 28.58 -10.86 -7.21
C GLU A 40 27.20 -11.00 -6.61
N ARG A 41 26.16 -10.62 -7.38
CA ARG A 41 24.74 -10.83 -7.06
C ARG A 41 23.92 -10.72 -8.33
N ASP A 42 22.78 -11.36 -8.33
CA ASP A 42 21.85 -11.41 -9.45
C ASP A 42 20.71 -10.36 -9.37
N TYR A 43 20.78 -9.42 -8.41
CA TYR A 43 19.81 -8.37 -8.17
C TYR A 43 20.44 -6.99 -8.09
N TRP A 44 19.66 -5.98 -8.46
CA TRP A 44 20.00 -4.58 -8.26
C TRP A 44 19.75 -4.19 -6.81
N LEU A 45 20.75 -3.67 -6.11
CA LEU A 45 20.64 -3.20 -4.72
C LEU A 45 20.59 -1.69 -4.69
N ILE A 46 19.51 -1.15 -4.11
CA ILE A 46 19.31 0.29 -4.03
C ILE A 46 19.18 0.74 -2.57
N ASP A 47 19.69 1.92 -2.27
CA ASP A 47 19.69 2.54 -0.94
C ASP A 47 18.84 3.82 -0.86
N ARG A 48 18.21 4.20 -1.95
CA ARG A 48 17.26 5.31 -2.08
C ARG A 48 16.32 5.07 -3.26
N ALA A 49 15.26 5.86 -3.33
CA ALA A 49 14.26 5.73 -4.38
C ALA A 49 14.81 6.01 -5.79
N ILE A 50 14.32 5.25 -6.76
CA ILE A 50 14.47 5.57 -8.18
C ILE A 50 13.40 6.60 -8.53
N LEU A 51 13.82 7.82 -8.86
CA LEU A 51 12.92 8.92 -9.21
C LEU A 51 12.55 8.84 -10.69
N ILE A 52 11.25 8.81 -10.98
CA ILE A 52 10.74 8.68 -12.36
C ILE A 52 10.23 10.05 -12.82
N PRO A 53 10.87 10.67 -13.83
CA PRO A 53 10.40 11.92 -14.40
C PRO A 53 9.12 11.74 -15.24
N GLU A 54 8.49 12.85 -15.55
CA GLU A 54 7.40 12.93 -16.51
C GLU A 54 7.78 12.29 -17.86
N ASN A 55 6.81 11.72 -18.57
CA ASN A 55 6.96 11.08 -19.88
C ASN A 55 8.00 9.93 -19.91
N THR A 56 8.14 9.21 -18.78
CA THR A 56 9.14 8.15 -18.65
C THR A 56 8.50 6.81 -18.34
N THR A 57 8.88 5.79 -19.08
CA THR A 57 8.57 4.38 -18.81
C THR A 57 9.82 3.67 -18.29
N VAL A 58 9.76 3.14 -17.08
CA VAL A 58 10.76 2.21 -16.56
C VAL A 58 10.33 0.79 -16.91
N LEU A 59 11.08 0.15 -17.81
CA LEU A 59 10.84 -1.22 -18.24
C LEU A 59 11.80 -2.18 -17.51
N LEU A 60 11.25 -2.96 -16.60
CA LEU A 60 11.96 -4.02 -15.89
C LEU A 60 11.94 -5.29 -16.74
N LYS A 61 13.07 -5.94 -16.95
CA LYS A 61 13.16 -7.17 -17.75
C LYS A 61 13.79 -8.30 -16.97
N ASN A 62 13.00 -9.32 -16.58
CA ASN A 62 13.49 -10.50 -15.86
C ASN A 62 14.52 -10.13 -14.77
N CYS A 63 14.22 -9.15 -13.97
CA CYS A 63 15.16 -8.61 -13.00
C CYS A 63 14.58 -8.50 -11.60
N LYS A 64 15.47 -8.44 -10.62
CA LYS A 64 15.13 -8.20 -9.23
C LYS A 64 15.78 -6.92 -8.75
N ILE A 65 15.00 -6.06 -8.11
CA ILE A 65 15.47 -4.89 -7.39
C ILE A 65 15.21 -5.12 -5.89
N LYS A 66 16.24 -4.93 -5.09
CA LYS A 66 16.17 -5.12 -3.63
C LYS A 66 16.55 -3.85 -2.91
N LEU A 67 15.82 -3.51 -1.87
CA LEU A 67 16.21 -2.44 -0.96
C LEU A 67 17.36 -2.92 -0.08
N SER A 68 18.34 -2.07 0.13
CA SER A 68 19.42 -2.35 1.09
C SER A 68 18.95 -2.14 2.53
N ASP A 69 19.65 -2.73 3.49
CA ASP A 69 19.37 -2.52 4.93
C ASP A 69 19.59 -1.06 5.38
N LYS A 70 20.16 -0.24 4.51
CA LYS A 70 20.34 1.21 4.75
C LYS A 70 19.22 2.05 4.14
N CYS A 71 18.42 1.44 3.25
CA CYS A 71 17.40 2.15 2.51
C CYS A 71 16.24 2.55 3.43
N ARG A 72 15.84 3.81 3.30
CA ARG A 72 14.72 4.41 3.99
C ARG A 72 13.90 5.19 3.00
N ASP A 73 13.63 4.58 1.89
CA ASP A 73 12.98 5.24 0.78
C ASP A 73 12.20 4.21 -0.04
N ASN A 74 11.42 4.67 -0.98
CA ASN A 74 10.65 3.86 -1.92
C ASN A 74 11.56 3.02 -2.83
N PHE A 75 11.01 2.00 -3.49
CA PHE A 75 11.67 1.44 -4.69
C PHE A 75 11.63 2.48 -5.82
N PHE A 76 10.44 3.01 -6.05
CA PHE A 76 10.20 4.01 -7.09
C PHE A 76 9.30 5.12 -6.56
N ARG A 77 9.56 6.32 -7.02
CA ARG A 77 8.72 7.47 -6.73
C ARG A 77 8.67 8.39 -7.94
N THR A 78 7.54 9.04 -8.15
CA THR A 78 7.46 10.13 -9.11
C THR A 78 8.38 11.29 -8.69
N SER A 79 9.08 11.89 -9.65
CA SER A 79 10.12 12.90 -9.35
C SER A 79 9.60 14.21 -8.80
N ASN A 80 8.29 14.44 -8.89
CA ASN A 80 7.61 15.65 -8.40
C ASN A 80 7.34 15.65 -6.90
N CYS A 81 7.62 14.57 -6.19
CA CYS A 81 7.44 14.50 -4.74
C CYS A 81 8.70 14.02 -4.04
N GLY A 82 8.91 14.49 -2.82
CA GLY A 82 10.10 14.18 -2.03
C GLY A 82 10.32 15.18 -0.89
N ILE A 83 11.42 15.02 -0.18
CA ILE A 83 11.79 15.92 0.92
C ILE A 83 11.86 17.37 0.40
N GLY A 84 11.21 18.28 1.09
CA GLY A 84 11.20 19.71 0.74
C GLY A 84 10.19 20.09 -0.35
N ILE A 85 9.37 19.15 -0.85
CA ILE A 85 8.32 19.42 -1.83
C ILE A 85 6.97 19.34 -1.11
N GLU A 86 6.42 20.49 -0.76
CA GLU A 86 5.11 20.57 -0.10
C GLU A 86 3.95 20.44 -1.10
N TYR A 87 4.15 20.90 -2.32
CA TYR A 87 3.15 20.96 -3.38
C TYR A 87 3.66 20.21 -4.61
N PRO A 88 3.45 18.91 -4.71
CA PRO A 88 3.82 18.16 -5.90
C PRO A 88 3.12 18.70 -7.14
N GLU A 89 3.88 19.19 -8.10
CA GLU A 89 3.33 19.61 -9.38
C GLU A 89 2.78 18.41 -10.15
N LYS A 90 1.75 18.64 -10.98
CA LYS A 90 1.18 17.58 -11.81
C LYS A 90 2.19 17.14 -12.87
N ILE A 91 2.39 15.83 -12.96
CA ILE A 91 3.18 15.20 -14.03
C ILE A 91 2.35 14.18 -14.79
N LYS A 92 2.81 13.79 -15.99
CA LYS A 92 2.07 12.89 -16.88
C LYS A 92 2.95 11.76 -17.43
N ASN A 93 2.28 10.69 -17.87
CA ASN A 93 2.90 9.58 -18.60
C ASN A 93 4.07 8.95 -17.81
N VAL A 94 3.79 8.46 -16.61
CA VAL A 94 4.77 7.80 -15.75
C VAL A 94 4.41 6.33 -15.58
N HIS A 95 5.31 5.44 -16.01
CA HIS A 95 4.99 4.02 -16.05
C HIS A 95 6.11 3.16 -15.47
N ILE A 96 5.74 2.11 -14.72
CA ILE A 96 6.61 1.00 -14.33
C ILE A 96 6.00 -0.28 -14.91
N ILE A 97 6.74 -0.95 -15.78
CA ILE A 97 6.23 -2.12 -16.49
C ILE A 97 7.25 -3.27 -16.38
N GLY A 98 6.81 -4.42 -15.88
CA GLY A 98 7.58 -5.65 -15.90
C GLY A 98 7.41 -6.42 -17.21
N GLU A 99 8.49 -7.02 -17.69
CA GLU A 99 8.53 -7.98 -18.79
C GLU A 99 9.22 -9.26 -18.30
N GLY A 100 8.52 -10.38 -18.33
CA GLY A 100 8.95 -11.62 -17.71
C GLY A 100 8.78 -11.58 -16.18
N PHE A 101 9.67 -12.21 -15.42
CA PHE A 101 9.59 -12.26 -13.97
C PHE A 101 10.38 -11.10 -13.33
N CYS A 102 9.65 -10.12 -12.81
CA CYS A 102 10.21 -8.91 -12.22
C CYS A 102 9.85 -8.83 -10.74
N VAL A 103 10.86 -8.73 -9.88
CA VAL A 103 10.70 -8.75 -8.42
C VAL A 103 11.18 -7.44 -7.80
N LEU A 104 10.34 -6.85 -6.96
CA LEU A 104 10.73 -5.82 -6.01
C LEU A 104 10.75 -6.45 -4.62
N GLU A 105 11.90 -6.45 -3.96
CA GLU A 105 12.07 -7.10 -2.64
C GLU A 105 12.56 -6.09 -1.60
N GLY A 106 11.90 -6.05 -0.45
CA GLY A 106 12.33 -5.25 0.69
C GLY A 106 13.68 -5.69 1.26
N ALA A 107 14.23 -4.89 2.15
CA ALA A 107 15.51 -5.16 2.83
C ALA A 107 15.44 -6.43 3.70
N ASP A 108 16.58 -7.07 3.95
CA ASP A 108 16.66 -8.18 4.90
C ASP A 108 16.52 -7.70 6.35
N HIS A 109 17.19 -6.60 6.68
CA HIS A 109 17.09 -5.94 7.98
C HIS A 109 16.52 -4.53 7.76
N PRO A 110 15.22 -4.45 7.55
CA PRO A 110 14.60 -3.18 7.35
C PRO A 110 14.81 -2.28 8.59
N ARG A 111 15.06 -0.99 8.37
CA ARG A 111 15.22 -0.04 9.48
C ARG A 111 13.87 0.43 9.95
N ALA A 112 13.57 0.21 11.21
CA ALA A 112 12.38 0.76 11.81
C ALA A 112 12.45 2.29 11.84
N THR A 113 11.47 2.92 11.21
CA THR A 113 11.14 4.31 11.42
C THR A 113 9.78 4.37 12.07
N GLY A 114 9.55 5.30 12.95
CA GLY A 114 8.20 5.50 13.43
C GLY A 114 7.34 6.25 12.42
N ASP A 115 6.02 6.14 12.52
CA ASP A 115 5.10 7.02 11.84
C ASP A 115 5.34 8.46 12.30
N GLY A 116 5.64 9.38 11.41
CA GLY A 116 5.80 10.81 11.58
C GLY A 116 6.24 11.39 12.93
N SER A 117 5.76 10.84 14.01
CA SER A 117 6.11 11.19 15.38
C SER A 117 7.09 10.23 16.06
N LYS A 118 7.38 9.10 15.42
CA LYS A 118 8.25 8.07 15.99
C LYS A 118 9.68 8.24 15.52
N LYS A 119 10.61 8.16 16.46
CA LYS A 119 12.04 8.30 16.17
C LYS A 119 12.58 7.03 15.53
N LEU A 120 13.49 7.20 14.62
CA LEU A 120 14.24 6.14 13.99
C LEU A 120 14.94 5.24 14.99
N ALA A 121 14.66 3.96 14.96
CA ALA A 121 15.49 2.96 15.63
C ALA A 121 16.62 2.56 14.69
N CYS A 122 17.74 3.17 14.81
CA CYS A 122 18.91 2.89 14.01
C CYS A 122 20.17 2.86 14.86
N PRO A 123 21.02 1.86 14.73
CA PRO A 123 20.99 0.70 13.86
C PRO A 123 19.97 -0.34 14.31
N CYS A 124 19.53 -1.19 13.37
CA CYS A 124 18.72 -2.35 13.70
C CYS A 124 19.51 -3.27 14.64
N PRO A 125 18.95 -3.69 15.78
CA PRO A 125 19.63 -4.63 16.66
C PRO A 125 19.90 -5.96 15.96
N LYS A 126 21.03 -6.56 16.27
CA LYS A 126 21.47 -7.82 15.62
C LYS A 126 20.77 -9.04 16.18
N ASN A 127 20.29 -8.95 17.40
CA ASN A 127 19.56 -10.02 18.11
C ASN A 127 18.80 -9.43 19.29
N GLU A 128 18.01 -10.23 19.97
CA GLU A 128 17.17 -9.78 21.09
C GLU A 128 17.97 -9.20 22.26
N ALA A 129 19.14 -9.76 22.57
CA ALA A 129 20.00 -9.25 23.63
C ALA A 129 20.61 -7.90 23.27
N ASP A 130 20.99 -7.69 22.02
CA ASP A 130 21.49 -6.40 21.53
C ASP A 130 20.40 -5.35 21.54
N ALA A 131 19.21 -5.72 21.14
CA ALA A 131 18.03 -4.89 21.19
C ALA A 131 17.71 -4.44 22.63
N LEU A 132 17.71 -5.36 23.59
CA LEU A 132 17.48 -5.06 25.00
C LEU A 132 18.52 -4.07 25.53
N ARG A 133 19.80 -4.34 25.27
CA ARG A 133 20.91 -3.47 25.65
C ARG A 133 20.79 -2.05 25.05
N LEU A 134 20.41 -1.95 23.78
CA LEU A 134 20.21 -0.66 23.11
C LEU A 134 19.02 0.11 23.69
N SER A 135 17.95 -0.57 24.06
CA SER A 135 16.79 0.04 24.69
C SER A 135 17.12 0.56 26.10
N GLU A 136 17.90 -0.16 26.87
CA GLU A 136 18.38 0.28 28.19
C GLU A 136 19.31 1.50 28.09
N GLN A 137 20.16 1.56 27.06
CA GLN A 137 21.09 2.66 26.83
C GLN A 137 20.42 3.92 26.28
N ASN A 138 19.36 3.78 25.50
CA ASN A 138 18.65 4.87 24.84
C ASN A 138 17.15 4.59 24.77
N PRO A 139 16.41 4.67 25.89
CA PRO A 139 14.99 4.36 25.91
C PRO A 139 14.16 5.22 24.95
N ASP A 140 14.51 6.49 24.78
CA ASP A 140 13.83 7.40 23.84
C ASP A 140 13.98 7.00 22.36
N LYS A 141 15.07 6.29 22.04
CA LYS A 141 15.39 5.90 20.67
C LYS A 141 14.96 4.48 20.34
N TYR A 142 15.00 3.59 21.32
CA TYR A 142 14.77 2.16 21.16
C TYR A 142 13.57 1.63 21.93
N SER A 143 12.91 2.41 22.80
CA SER A 143 11.73 1.99 23.53
C SER A 143 10.59 1.59 22.59
N TYR A 144 10.46 2.28 21.47
CA TYR A 144 9.52 1.94 20.42
C TYR A 144 9.79 0.56 19.83
N TYR A 145 11.04 0.24 19.57
CA TYR A 145 11.45 -1.06 19.05
C TYR A 145 11.08 -2.21 19.98
N PHE A 146 10.97 -1.93 21.28
CA PHE A 146 10.69 -2.91 22.31
C PHE A 146 9.27 -2.94 22.80
N LEU A 147 8.66 -1.79 22.96
CA LEU A 147 7.29 -1.66 23.47
C LEU A 147 6.27 -2.05 22.40
N ASP A 148 6.61 -1.81 21.17
CA ASP A 148 5.83 -2.20 20.01
C ASP A 148 6.60 -3.31 19.28
N LYS A 149 6.60 -4.49 19.91
CA LYS A 149 7.37 -5.68 19.47
C LYS A 149 7.13 -6.10 18.01
N HIS A 150 6.28 -5.40 17.31
CA HIS A 150 5.66 -5.84 16.08
C HIS A 150 5.68 -4.82 14.96
N SER A 151 6.11 -3.59 15.17
CA SER A 151 6.01 -2.60 14.12
C SER A 151 7.33 -2.02 13.67
N HIS A 152 7.64 -2.30 12.42
CA HIS A 152 8.70 -1.67 11.68
C HIS A 152 8.10 -0.89 10.53
N SER A 153 7.83 0.34 10.77
CA SER A 153 7.49 1.30 9.74
C SER A 153 8.76 1.97 9.25
N TYR A 154 8.96 2.03 7.96
CA TYR A 154 10.16 2.54 7.32
C TYR A 154 9.86 3.80 6.54
N GLY A 155 10.79 4.68 6.41
CA GLY A 155 10.67 5.77 5.48
C GLY A 155 11.24 7.06 5.94
N THR A 156 10.59 7.79 6.81
CA THR A 156 11.03 9.10 7.21
C THR A 156 12.09 9.07 8.29
N ASP A 157 13.02 10.03 8.26
CA ASP A 157 13.79 10.45 9.41
C ASP A 157 12.94 11.42 10.24
N ALA A 158 11.91 10.91 10.89
CA ALA A 158 10.93 11.72 11.62
C ALA A 158 11.55 12.64 12.70
N GLY A 159 12.81 12.48 12.99
CA GLY A 159 13.57 13.37 13.86
C GLY A 159 14.48 14.35 13.14
N ASP A 160 14.50 14.39 11.80
CA ASP A 160 15.26 15.39 11.06
C ASP A 160 14.51 16.71 11.03
N PRO A 161 15.03 17.79 11.64
CA PRO A 161 14.37 19.09 11.64
C PRO A 161 14.32 19.76 10.27
N ASN A 162 15.07 19.23 9.29
CA ASN A 162 15.07 19.75 7.91
C ASN A 162 14.04 19.03 7.03
N GLU A 163 13.37 18.01 7.54
CA GLU A 163 12.33 17.33 6.78
C GLU A 163 11.05 18.16 6.81
N SER A 164 10.62 18.64 5.65
CA SER A 164 9.42 19.47 5.50
C SER A 164 8.13 18.69 5.40
N GLN A 165 8.21 17.39 5.10
CA GLN A 165 7.05 16.51 4.97
C GLN A 165 6.95 15.59 6.17
N TYR A 166 5.78 15.63 6.82
CA TYR A 166 5.48 14.73 7.91
C TYR A 166 5.03 13.39 7.36
N GLY A 167 5.49 12.32 8.01
CA GLY A 167 4.96 10.99 7.80
C GLY A 167 5.86 10.01 7.08
N ASP A 168 5.36 8.79 7.01
CA ASP A 168 6.08 7.63 6.53
C ASP A 168 5.90 7.35 5.03
N TRP A 169 5.64 8.36 4.24
CA TRP A 169 5.47 8.16 2.80
C TRP A 169 6.65 7.44 2.13
N ARG A 170 7.84 7.48 2.73
CA ARG A 170 9.02 6.74 2.28
C ARG A 170 8.99 5.24 2.61
N ASN A 171 8.04 4.80 3.45
CA ASN A 171 7.77 3.38 3.65
C ASN A 171 7.08 2.73 2.46
N VAL A 172 6.37 3.51 1.70
CA VAL A 172 5.65 3.04 0.53
C VAL A 172 6.63 2.45 -0.47
N GLY A 173 6.33 1.28 -1.01
CA GLY A 173 7.20 0.64 -1.99
C GLY A 173 7.27 1.43 -3.29
N ILE A 174 6.13 1.69 -3.92
CA ILE A 174 5.97 2.52 -5.11
C ILE A 174 5.04 3.67 -4.79
N LEU A 175 5.49 4.90 -4.93
CA LEU A 175 4.70 6.10 -4.66
C LEU A 175 4.53 6.96 -5.90
N PHE A 176 3.30 7.11 -6.36
CA PHE A 176 2.93 8.07 -7.39
C PHE A 176 2.09 9.18 -6.77
N ALA A 177 2.54 10.43 -6.95
CA ALA A 177 1.86 11.60 -6.43
C ALA A 177 1.54 12.59 -7.55
N ASN A 178 0.29 13.03 -7.63
CA ASN A 178 -0.23 13.99 -8.59
C ASN A 178 0.19 13.65 -10.05
N ALA A 179 -0.02 12.39 -10.43
CA ALA A 179 0.36 11.84 -11.74
C ALA A 179 -0.89 11.52 -12.57
N GLU A 180 -0.89 11.96 -13.83
CA GLU A 180 -1.94 11.68 -14.81
C GLU A 180 -1.40 10.75 -15.92
N TYR A 181 -2.19 9.77 -16.37
CA TYR A 181 -1.76 8.72 -17.29
C TYR A 181 -0.59 7.90 -16.74
N CYS A 182 -0.82 7.19 -15.66
CA CYS A 182 0.22 6.46 -14.95
C CYS A 182 -0.09 4.97 -14.82
N SER A 183 0.95 4.13 -14.72
CA SER A 183 0.70 2.71 -14.51
C SER A 183 1.82 1.96 -13.80
N VAL A 184 1.41 0.91 -13.06
CA VAL A 184 2.29 -0.11 -12.47
C VAL A 184 1.79 -1.48 -12.93
N LYS A 185 2.64 -2.25 -13.63
CA LYS A 185 2.22 -3.51 -14.25
C LYS A 185 3.23 -4.63 -14.15
N ASN A 186 2.72 -5.86 -14.02
CA ASN A 186 3.48 -7.11 -14.15
C ASN A 186 4.63 -7.22 -13.14
N LEU A 187 4.34 -7.07 -11.86
CA LEU A 187 5.34 -7.12 -10.80
C LEU A 187 5.00 -8.16 -9.74
N HIS A 188 6.04 -8.78 -9.22
CA HIS A 188 5.99 -9.51 -7.96
C HIS A 188 6.64 -8.64 -6.87
N ILE A 189 5.87 -8.30 -5.83
CA ILE A 189 6.32 -7.44 -4.74
C ILE A 189 6.43 -8.27 -3.47
N LYS A 190 7.67 -8.41 -3.00
CA LYS A 190 8.00 -9.24 -1.84
C LYS A 190 8.46 -8.39 -0.67
N ASN A 191 7.87 -8.63 0.49
CA ASN A 191 8.26 -8.02 1.76
C ASN A 191 8.42 -6.49 1.66
N PRO A 192 7.41 -5.73 1.22
CA PRO A 192 7.48 -4.28 1.25
C PRO A 192 7.67 -3.80 2.69
N HIS A 193 8.19 -2.59 2.85
CA HIS A 193 8.43 -2.03 4.19
C HIS A 193 7.18 -1.46 4.84
N GLY A 194 6.18 -1.19 4.09
CA GLY A 194 4.84 -0.73 4.44
C GLY A 194 3.96 -0.99 3.23
N TRP A 195 3.13 -0.06 2.82
CA TRP A 195 2.28 -0.16 1.64
C TRP A 195 3.10 -0.42 0.38
N ALA A 196 2.71 -1.44 -0.39
CA ALA A 196 3.51 -1.82 -1.56
C ALA A 196 3.38 -0.84 -2.73
N ILE A 197 2.16 -0.37 -3.02
CA ILE A 197 1.87 0.60 -4.09
C ILE A 197 0.92 1.65 -3.53
N SER A 198 1.26 2.93 -3.66
CA SER A 198 0.36 4.03 -3.31
C SER A 198 0.25 5.04 -4.44
N PHE A 199 -0.98 5.37 -4.79
CA PHE A 199 -1.33 6.47 -5.68
C PHE A 199 -2.03 7.55 -4.86
N GLU A 200 -1.56 8.79 -4.95
CA GLU A 200 -2.16 9.94 -4.32
C GLU A 200 -2.36 11.06 -5.34
N ALA A 201 -3.57 11.58 -5.46
CA ALA A 201 -3.97 12.56 -6.48
C ALA A 201 -3.66 12.11 -7.93
N CYS A 202 -3.74 10.81 -8.19
CA CYS A 202 -3.47 10.25 -9.51
C CYS A 202 -4.75 10.05 -10.31
N SER A 203 -4.66 10.17 -11.63
CA SER A 203 -5.80 9.95 -12.51
C SER A 203 -5.42 9.26 -13.82
N ASN A 204 -6.42 8.69 -14.50
CA ASN A 204 -6.21 7.91 -15.72
C ASN A 204 -5.14 6.82 -15.50
N GLY A 205 -5.27 6.11 -14.38
CA GLY A 205 -4.27 5.20 -13.87
C GLY A 205 -4.60 3.71 -14.11
N MET A 206 -3.56 2.87 -14.12
CA MET A 206 -3.73 1.42 -14.17
C MET A 206 -2.74 0.69 -13.28
N ILE A 207 -3.25 -0.22 -12.43
CA ILE A 207 -2.45 -1.17 -11.66
C ILE A 207 -2.89 -2.57 -12.10
N GLU A 208 -1.96 -3.37 -12.66
CA GLU A 208 -2.33 -4.60 -13.34
C GLU A 208 -1.29 -5.71 -13.17
N ASN A 209 -1.77 -6.95 -12.97
CA ASN A 209 -0.93 -8.14 -12.86
C ASN A 209 0.13 -7.99 -11.76
N ILE A 210 -0.32 -7.75 -10.52
CA ILE A 210 0.55 -7.63 -9.36
C ILE A 210 0.36 -8.84 -8.46
N ASP A 211 1.46 -9.45 -8.08
CA ASP A 211 1.48 -10.53 -7.10
C ASP A 211 2.20 -10.08 -5.83
N PHE A 212 1.55 -10.24 -4.68
CA PHE A 212 2.08 -9.85 -3.37
C PHE A 212 2.54 -11.06 -2.58
N ASP A 213 3.73 -10.98 -1.99
CA ASP A 213 4.26 -11.94 -1.04
C ASP A 213 4.83 -11.21 0.19
N ALA A 214 3.95 -10.71 1.02
CA ALA A 214 4.35 -10.12 2.30
C ALA A 214 4.57 -11.23 3.33
N ASP A 215 5.65 -11.11 4.07
CA ASP A 215 5.99 -11.97 5.18
C ASP A 215 6.14 -11.10 6.42
N MET A 216 5.03 -10.93 7.13
CA MET A 216 4.91 -10.02 8.28
C MET A 216 5.91 -10.31 9.38
N SER A 217 6.26 -11.58 9.56
CA SER A 217 7.21 -12.03 10.57
C SER A 217 8.29 -12.86 9.92
N ARG A 218 9.49 -12.32 9.84
CA ARG A 218 10.66 -13.01 9.31
C ARG A 218 11.66 -13.29 10.42
N TYR A 219 12.26 -14.46 10.38
CA TYR A 219 13.33 -14.79 11.31
C TYR A 219 14.68 -14.54 10.61
N ILE A 220 15.34 -13.45 10.99
CA ILE A 220 16.59 -13.00 10.39
C ILE A 220 17.63 -12.80 11.50
N ASP A 221 18.80 -13.41 11.35
CA ASP A 221 19.93 -13.33 12.30
C ASP A 221 19.53 -13.61 13.76
N GLY A 222 18.65 -14.58 13.98
CA GLY A 222 18.23 -14.98 15.31
C GLY A 222 17.13 -14.10 15.93
N MET A 223 16.57 -13.15 15.16
CA MET A 223 15.47 -12.28 15.60
C MET A 223 14.26 -12.41 14.70
N VAL A 224 13.08 -12.25 15.30
CA VAL A 224 11.85 -12.03 14.56
C VAL A 224 11.81 -10.55 14.12
N GLN A 225 11.74 -10.35 12.82
CA GLN A 225 11.52 -9.04 12.21
C GLN A 225 10.06 -8.96 11.80
N ASN A 226 9.30 -8.07 12.41
CA ASN A 226 7.91 -7.83 12.05
C ASN A 226 7.79 -6.55 11.24
N SER A 227 6.92 -6.57 10.23
CA SER A 227 6.56 -5.39 9.45
C SER A 227 5.05 -5.20 9.54
N GLU A 228 4.62 -4.03 9.97
CA GLU A 228 3.21 -3.64 9.96
C GLU A 228 2.86 -2.83 8.72
N ASN A 229 1.56 -2.62 8.50
CA ASN A 229 1.04 -1.82 7.40
C ASN A 229 1.59 -2.26 6.02
N GLN A 230 1.75 -3.58 5.82
CA GLN A 230 2.14 -4.12 4.52
C GLN A 230 0.91 -4.31 3.63
N ASP A 231 0.19 -3.22 3.36
CA ASP A 231 -0.90 -3.18 2.40
C ASP A 231 -0.39 -3.47 0.99
N GLY A 232 -1.28 -3.90 0.12
CA GLY A 232 -0.94 -4.12 -1.28
C GLY A 232 -1.03 -2.84 -2.10
N ILE A 233 -2.23 -2.31 -2.26
CA ILE A 233 -2.50 -1.14 -3.09
C ILE A 233 -3.31 -0.13 -2.30
N ASP A 234 -2.79 1.07 -2.18
CA ASP A 234 -3.44 2.21 -1.54
C ASP A 234 -3.78 3.28 -2.56
N ILE A 235 -5.07 3.48 -2.77
CA ILE A 235 -5.61 4.58 -3.55
C ILE A 235 -6.02 5.68 -2.58
N ARG A 236 -5.33 6.79 -2.68
CA ARG A 236 -5.43 7.89 -1.71
C ARG A 236 -6.19 9.08 -2.29
N ASN A 237 -6.30 10.11 -1.46
CA ASN A 237 -7.01 11.36 -1.75
C ASN A 237 -6.81 11.85 -3.18
N GLY A 238 -7.90 12.22 -3.82
CA GLY A 238 -7.91 12.84 -5.14
C GLY A 238 -7.68 11.88 -6.31
N CYS A 239 -7.68 10.59 -6.06
CA CYS A 239 -7.52 9.59 -7.12
C CYS A 239 -8.84 9.33 -7.84
N HIS A 240 -8.80 9.28 -9.18
CA HIS A 240 -9.98 8.98 -9.99
C HIS A 240 -9.61 8.38 -11.37
N ASP A 241 -10.58 7.78 -12.06
CA ASP A 241 -10.39 7.14 -13.36
C ASP A 241 -9.26 6.08 -13.33
N ILE A 242 -9.32 5.15 -12.37
CA ILE A 242 -8.28 4.13 -12.17
C ILE A 242 -8.85 2.72 -12.35
N ILE A 243 -8.06 1.86 -13.00
CA ILE A 243 -8.35 0.42 -13.12
C ILE A 243 -7.31 -0.37 -12.33
N ILE A 244 -7.80 -1.24 -11.42
CA ILE A 244 -6.99 -2.19 -10.66
C ILE A 244 -7.46 -3.59 -11.05
N GLN A 245 -6.56 -4.42 -11.59
CA GLN A 245 -6.98 -5.74 -12.06
C GLN A 245 -5.90 -6.82 -11.97
N ASN A 246 -6.35 -8.08 -11.86
CA ASN A 246 -5.48 -9.26 -11.82
C ASN A 246 -4.47 -9.18 -10.66
N ILE A 247 -4.99 -9.05 -9.45
CA ILE A 247 -4.21 -8.95 -8.23
C ILE A 247 -4.20 -10.29 -7.51
N THR A 248 -3.02 -10.77 -7.15
CA THR A 248 -2.86 -12.08 -6.50
C THR A 248 -1.96 -12.01 -5.27
N GLY A 249 -1.95 -13.11 -4.49
CA GLY A 249 -0.99 -13.33 -3.42
C GLY A 249 -1.51 -12.99 -2.02
N GLY A 250 -0.63 -12.46 -1.18
CA GLY A 250 -0.98 -12.13 0.20
C GLY A 250 -0.19 -10.96 0.76
N THR A 251 -0.89 -10.08 1.41
CA THR A 251 -0.38 -8.88 2.07
C THR A 251 -0.32 -9.06 3.58
N GLY A 252 0.35 -8.17 4.27
CA GLY A 252 0.38 -8.15 5.74
C GLY A 252 -0.79 -7.36 6.33
N ASP A 253 -1.32 -6.41 5.58
CA ASP A 253 -2.48 -5.59 5.91
C ASP A 253 -3.50 -5.66 4.76
N ASP A 254 -4.31 -4.63 4.51
CA ASP A 254 -5.33 -4.64 3.46
C ASP A 254 -4.74 -4.91 2.06
N VAL A 255 -5.38 -5.76 1.24
CA VAL A 255 -4.85 -6.03 -0.11
C VAL A 255 -5.07 -4.84 -1.03
N ILE A 256 -6.23 -4.21 -0.94
CA ILE A 256 -6.56 -2.98 -1.64
C ILE A 256 -7.29 -2.06 -0.67
N ALA A 257 -6.80 -0.83 -0.50
CA ALA A 257 -7.43 0.19 0.30
C ALA A 257 -7.74 1.45 -0.53
N LEU A 258 -8.98 1.91 -0.48
CA LEU A 258 -9.41 3.22 -0.97
C LEU A 258 -9.61 4.11 0.25
N THR A 259 -8.77 5.13 0.45
CA THR A 259 -8.76 5.94 1.67
C THR A 259 -8.85 7.42 1.36
N ALA A 260 -10.08 7.97 1.43
CA ALA A 260 -10.39 9.37 1.24
C ALA A 260 -10.48 10.09 2.59
N ILE A 261 -9.39 10.74 3.02
CA ILE A 261 -9.29 11.39 4.33
C ILE A 261 -9.15 12.90 4.15
N ALA A 262 -10.18 13.69 4.53
CA ALA A 262 -10.19 15.13 4.33
C ALA A 262 -9.28 15.89 5.29
N GLY A 263 -9.13 15.40 6.53
CA GLY A 263 -8.32 16.05 7.57
C GLY A 263 -6.90 15.50 7.64
N ARG A 264 -5.95 16.35 8.04
CA ARG A 264 -4.73 15.84 8.68
C ARG A 264 -5.05 15.62 10.14
N ASN A 265 -5.25 14.39 10.53
CA ASN A 265 -5.37 14.08 11.94
C ASN A 265 -3.97 14.10 12.56
N TYR A 266 -3.60 15.21 13.15
CA TYR A 266 -2.42 15.32 13.99
C TYR A 266 -2.66 14.65 15.33
N LEU A 267 -2.89 13.36 15.33
CA LEU A 267 -2.92 12.64 16.58
C LEU A 267 -1.47 12.45 17.05
N PRO A 268 -1.19 12.77 18.31
CA PRO A 268 0.07 12.38 18.91
C PRO A 268 0.24 10.85 18.77
N GLY A 269 1.26 10.39 18.08
CA GLY A 269 1.47 8.97 17.86
C GLY A 269 1.37 8.51 16.40
N GLY A 270 1.14 9.44 15.47
CA GLY A 270 1.17 9.15 14.03
C GLY A 270 -0.03 8.33 13.59
N SER A 271 -0.96 8.99 12.97
CA SER A 271 -2.02 8.35 12.22
C SER A 271 -1.60 8.21 10.75
N MET A 272 -2.34 7.47 9.98
CA MET A 272 -2.12 7.32 8.53
C MET A 272 -2.16 8.64 7.74
N SER A 273 -2.66 9.72 8.34
CA SER A 273 -2.58 11.07 7.77
C SER A 273 -1.15 11.55 7.55
N THR A 274 -0.17 10.95 8.24
CA THR A 274 1.24 11.31 8.10
C THR A 274 1.88 10.76 6.83
N THR A 275 1.21 9.88 6.10
CA THR A 275 1.70 9.32 4.83
C THR A 275 1.29 10.13 3.60
N HIS A 276 0.52 11.20 3.77
CA HIS A 276 0.13 12.07 2.67
C HIS A 276 1.28 12.94 2.19
N VAL A 277 1.49 12.96 0.89
CA VAL A 277 2.43 13.86 0.21
C VAL A 277 1.75 15.07 -0.41
N ILE A 278 0.43 15.05 -0.53
CA ILE A 278 -0.36 16.14 -1.10
C ILE A 278 -0.81 17.10 0.01
N HIS A 279 -0.86 18.36 -0.34
CA HIS A 279 -1.08 19.44 0.61
C HIS A 279 -2.43 19.37 1.34
N SER A 280 -2.43 19.85 2.59
CA SER A 280 -3.61 19.77 3.46
C SER A 280 -4.71 20.80 3.16
N ASP A 281 -4.43 21.81 2.35
CA ASP A 281 -5.40 22.86 1.98
C ASP A 281 -6.33 22.48 0.82
N TRP A 282 -6.14 21.32 0.21
CA TRP A 282 -7.09 20.78 -0.74
C TRP A 282 -8.49 20.73 -0.13
N THR A 283 -9.47 21.12 -0.91
CA THR A 283 -10.88 21.03 -0.52
C THR A 283 -11.29 19.58 -0.31
N LYS A 284 -12.35 19.34 0.45
CA LYS A 284 -12.89 17.98 0.61
C LYS A 284 -13.15 17.30 -0.74
N ARG A 285 -13.67 18.03 -1.72
CA ARG A 285 -13.98 17.52 -3.05
C ARG A 285 -12.74 17.11 -3.83
N GLU A 286 -11.63 17.86 -3.71
CA GLU A 286 -10.35 17.49 -4.33
C GLU A 286 -9.74 16.24 -3.70
N LYS A 287 -10.19 15.85 -2.51
CA LYS A 287 -9.78 14.64 -1.81
C LYS A 287 -10.66 13.42 -2.09
N ASP A 288 -11.77 13.61 -2.80
CA ASP A 288 -12.67 12.51 -3.14
C ASP A 288 -11.96 11.45 -4.00
N ILE A 289 -12.39 10.21 -3.85
CA ILE A 289 -11.95 9.07 -4.67
C ILE A 289 -13.15 8.61 -5.47
N HIS A 290 -13.02 8.51 -6.79
CA HIS A 290 -14.16 8.14 -7.62
C HIS A 290 -13.78 7.51 -8.97
N ASP A 291 -14.76 6.92 -9.63
CA ASP A 291 -14.63 6.33 -10.97
C ASP A 291 -13.51 5.27 -11.03
N ILE A 292 -13.57 4.28 -10.13
CA ILE A 292 -12.57 3.21 -10.02
C ILE A 292 -13.19 1.85 -10.33
N ILE A 293 -12.46 1.05 -11.10
CA ILE A 293 -12.78 -0.35 -11.38
C ILE A 293 -11.75 -1.25 -10.72
N ILE A 294 -12.21 -2.19 -9.87
CA ILE A 294 -11.39 -3.24 -9.26
C ILE A 294 -11.91 -4.59 -9.75
N ARG A 295 -11.05 -5.44 -10.33
CA ARG A 295 -11.50 -6.73 -10.81
C ARG A 295 -10.44 -7.83 -10.79
N ASN A 296 -10.90 -9.09 -10.69
CA ASN A 296 -10.06 -10.28 -10.69
C ASN A 296 -9.01 -10.25 -9.55
N VAL A 297 -9.47 -10.22 -8.31
CA VAL A 297 -8.62 -10.25 -7.11
C VAL A 297 -8.66 -11.66 -6.50
N ILE A 298 -7.52 -12.35 -6.43
CA ILE A 298 -7.37 -13.66 -5.80
C ILE A 298 -6.29 -13.52 -4.72
N ALA A 299 -6.70 -13.11 -3.52
CA ALA A 299 -5.73 -12.71 -2.52
C ALA A 299 -6.25 -12.93 -1.08
N ARG A 300 -5.39 -12.63 -0.11
CA ARG A 300 -5.72 -12.62 1.31
C ARG A 300 -4.88 -11.61 2.08
N CYS A 301 -5.37 -11.18 3.24
CA CYS A 301 -4.56 -10.57 4.28
C CYS A 301 -3.96 -11.67 5.17
N LYS A 302 -2.65 -11.78 5.21
CA LYS A 302 -1.95 -12.83 5.97
C LYS A 302 -2.02 -12.65 7.49
N SER A 303 -2.27 -11.42 7.98
CA SER A 303 -2.46 -11.18 9.41
C SER A 303 -3.75 -11.81 9.95
N GLY A 304 -4.75 -11.96 9.11
CA GLY A 304 -6.09 -12.37 9.54
C GLY A 304 -6.90 -11.24 10.20
N GLU A 305 -6.32 -10.07 10.38
CA GLU A 305 -6.93 -8.93 11.09
C GLU A 305 -7.46 -7.85 10.15
N CYS A 306 -6.99 -7.83 8.90
CA CYS A 306 -7.34 -6.84 7.89
C CYS A 306 -8.14 -7.44 6.73
N ASN A 307 -8.31 -6.72 5.65
CA ASN A 307 -9.32 -7.03 4.66
C ASN A 307 -8.71 -7.28 3.26
N ILE A 308 -9.49 -7.87 2.34
CA ILE A 308 -9.08 -7.91 0.93
C ILE A 308 -9.35 -6.57 0.27
N LEU A 309 -10.48 -5.96 0.56
CA LEU A 309 -10.81 -4.61 0.08
C LEU A 309 -11.32 -3.76 1.24
N ARG A 310 -10.78 -2.56 1.38
CA ARG A 310 -11.25 -1.54 2.32
C ARG A 310 -11.63 -0.27 1.58
N MET A 311 -12.76 0.32 1.95
CA MET A 311 -13.15 1.65 1.51
C MET A 311 -13.37 2.53 2.75
N LEU A 312 -12.50 3.51 2.95
CA LEU A 312 -12.46 4.37 4.12
C LEU A 312 -12.70 5.84 3.70
N PRO A 313 -13.94 6.29 3.65
CA PRO A 313 -14.26 7.72 3.57
C PRO A 313 -14.16 8.34 4.97
N ALA A 314 -13.47 9.46 5.09
CA ALA A 314 -13.34 10.22 6.32
C ALA A 314 -13.44 11.71 6.00
N GLU A 315 -14.65 12.24 5.99
CA GLU A 315 -15.01 13.62 5.62
C GLU A 315 -14.65 14.00 4.16
N ALA A 316 -14.28 13.02 3.35
CA ALA A 316 -14.21 13.07 1.90
C ALA A 316 -14.93 11.85 1.34
N LYS A 317 -15.25 11.83 0.07
CA LYS A 317 -16.17 10.86 -0.52
C LYS A 317 -15.44 9.75 -1.28
N ILE A 318 -16.10 8.59 -1.32
CA ILE A 318 -15.75 7.49 -2.23
C ILE A 318 -17.01 7.13 -2.99
N TYR A 319 -17.01 7.23 -4.31
CA TYR A 319 -18.19 6.98 -5.13
C TYR A 319 -17.88 6.49 -6.54
N ASN A 320 -18.89 5.93 -7.21
CA ASN A 320 -18.77 5.34 -8.55
C ASN A 320 -17.68 4.25 -8.60
N ILE A 321 -17.75 3.29 -7.70
CA ILE A 321 -16.78 2.19 -7.63
C ILE A 321 -17.42 0.90 -8.13
N VAL A 322 -16.76 0.22 -9.06
CA VAL A 322 -17.16 -1.12 -9.51
C VAL A 322 -16.14 -2.13 -9.04
N VAL A 323 -16.61 -3.16 -8.33
CA VAL A 323 -15.79 -4.30 -7.89
C VAL A 323 -16.37 -5.58 -8.49
N ASP A 324 -15.56 -6.30 -9.27
CA ASP A 324 -16.00 -7.51 -9.95
C ASP A 324 -14.99 -8.65 -9.81
N GLY A 325 -15.30 -9.61 -8.98
CA GLY A 325 -14.50 -10.82 -8.77
C GLY A 325 -13.46 -10.67 -7.65
N ILE A 326 -13.85 -11.12 -6.44
CA ILE A 326 -12.93 -11.34 -5.31
C ILE A 326 -13.00 -12.79 -4.91
N ILE A 327 -11.87 -13.47 -4.89
CA ILE A 327 -11.72 -14.81 -4.33
C ILE A 327 -10.74 -14.74 -3.15
N ASP A 328 -11.26 -15.06 -1.97
CA ASP A 328 -10.44 -15.25 -0.77
C ASP A 328 -9.67 -16.57 -0.88
N ASN A 329 -8.36 -16.49 -1.06
CA ASN A 329 -7.48 -17.64 -1.19
C ASN A 329 -6.83 -18.09 0.13
N SER A 330 -7.38 -17.66 1.27
CA SER A 330 -6.90 -18.09 2.59
C SER A 330 -6.88 -19.61 2.72
N PRO A 331 -5.88 -20.19 3.40
CA PRO A 331 -5.86 -21.61 3.71
C PRO A 331 -7.05 -22.01 4.59
N GLU A 332 -7.33 -23.30 4.68
CA GLU A 332 -8.37 -23.81 5.57
C GLU A 332 -8.10 -23.37 7.02
N GLY A 333 -9.14 -22.90 7.69
CA GLY A 333 -9.05 -22.40 9.06
C GLY A 333 -8.40 -21.03 9.24
N PHE A 334 -7.97 -20.39 8.16
CA PHE A 334 -7.44 -19.04 8.17
C PHE A 334 -8.35 -18.10 7.38
N CYS A 335 -8.76 -17.00 7.97
CA CYS A 335 -9.71 -16.06 7.38
C CYS A 335 -9.25 -14.63 7.62
N ASN A 336 -9.43 -13.76 6.61
CA ASN A 336 -9.34 -12.32 6.79
C ASN A 336 -10.45 -11.84 7.74
N ARG A 337 -10.34 -10.63 8.28
CA ARG A 337 -11.43 -9.98 9.03
C ARG A 337 -12.67 -9.87 8.15
N ALA A 338 -12.53 -9.31 6.96
CA ALA A 338 -13.58 -9.27 5.96
C ALA A 338 -13.01 -9.41 4.53
N ALA A 339 -13.81 -9.90 3.60
CA ALA A 339 -13.46 -9.73 2.19
C ALA A 339 -13.59 -8.27 1.78
N VAL A 340 -14.64 -7.59 2.25
CA VAL A 340 -14.86 -6.16 1.98
C VAL A 340 -15.27 -5.43 3.26
N LEU A 341 -14.54 -4.37 3.61
CA LEU A 341 -14.89 -3.43 4.68
C LEU A 341 -15.32 -2.09 4.08
N LEU A 342 -16.54 -1.66 4.40
CA LEU A 342 -17.16 -0.46 3.87
C LEU A 342 -17.40 0.57 4.98
N GLY A 343 -16.81 1.73 4.81
CA GLY A 343 -16.86 2.79 5.81
C GLY A 343 -15.94 2.53 7.00
N GLU A 344 -15.96 3.46 7.92
CA GLU A 344 -15.18 3.41 9.15
C GLU A 344 -16.04 3.94 10.31
N PRO A 345 -15.91 3.38 11.52
CA PRO A 345 -16.45 4.02 12.70
C PRO A 345 -15.84 5.41 12.90
N ASP A 346 -16.60 6.34 13.46
CA ASP A 346 -16.05 7.64 13.82
C ASP A 346 -14.86 7.46 14.78
N GLY A 347 -13.75 8.08 14.47
CA GLY A 347 -12.53 7.89 15.26
C GLY A 347 -11.28 8.54 14.67
N ASN A 348 -10.21 7.79 14.66
CA ASN A 348 -8.84 8.26 14.37
C ASN A 348 -8.66 8.91 12.99
N TYR A 349 -9.47 8.51 12.00
CA TYR A 349 -9.36 9.01 10.62
C TYR A 349 -10.32 10.16 10.30
N GLY A 350 -11.26 10.45 11.20
CA GLY A 350 -12.34 11.41 11.00
C GLY A 350 -13.71 10.76 11.10
N ARG A 351 -14.71 11.37 10.50
CA ARG A 351 -16.10 10.87 10.51
C ARG A 351 -16.49 10.40 9.12
N ASN A 352 -17.11 9.24 9.08
CA ASN A 352 -17.83 8.78 7.89
C ASN A 352 -19.26 9.30 7.99
N LEU A 353 -19.58 10.30 7.19
CA LEU A 353 -20.89 10.96 7.15
C LEU A 353 -21.85 10.22 6.20
N PRO A 354 -23.16 10.36 6.39
CA PRO A 354 -24.12 9.97 5.35
C PRO A 354 -23.73 10.62 4.00
N ASP A 355 -23.81 9.84 2.92
CA ASP A 355 -23.42 10.25 1.56
C ASP A 355 -21.91 10.43 1.30
N ASP A 356 -21.05 9.96 2.19
CA ASP A 356 -19.62 9.89 1.92
C ASP A 356 -19.23 8.63 1.12
N LEU A 357 -20.02 7.55 1.20
CA LEU A 357 -19.81 6.33 0.42
C LEU A 357 -21.09 5.96 -0.33
N TYR A 358 -21.07 6.06 -1.67
CA TYR A 358 -22.26 5.79 -2.48
C TYR A 358 -21.92 5.38 -3.92
N GLY A 359 -22.91 4.83 -4.63
CA GLY A 359 -22.73 4.41 -6.01
C GLY A 359 -21.72 3.27 -6.16
N ILE A 360 -21.76 2.30 -5.24
CA ILE A 360 -20.84 1.19 -5.19
C ILE A 360 -21.54 -0.07 -5.75
N ALA A 361 -20.98 -0.66 -6.79
CA ALA A 361 -21.46 -1.93 -7.34
C ALA A 361 -20.43 -3.03 -7.08
N ILE A 362 -20.80 -4.03 -6.27
CA ILE A 362 -19.93 -5.16 -5.92
C ILE A 362 -20.54 -6.46 -6.40
N SER A 363 -19.79 -7.25 -7.16
CA SER A 363 -20.24 -8.53 -7.71
C SER A 363 -19.19 -9.63 -7.63
N ASN A 364 -19.66 -10.89 -7.65
CA ASN A 364 -18.84 -12.08 -7.79
C ASN A 364 -17.80 -12.25 -6.67
N ILE A 365 -18.26 -12.30 -5.42
CA ILE A 365 -17.38 -12.56 -4.26
C ILE A 365 -17.54 -14.02 -3.81
N ILE A 366 -16.42 -14.70 -3.62
CA ILE A 366 -16.34 -15.97 -2.90
C ILE A 366 -15.39 -15.80 -1.73
N SER A 367 -15.90 -15.85 -0.50
CA SER A 367 -15.11 -15.59 0.70
C SER A 367 -15.37 -16.60 1.81
N LYS A 368 -14.31 -16.87 2.56
CA LYS A 368 -14.32 -17.60 3.84
C LYS A 368 -13.79 -16.75 5.00
N SER A 369 -13.70 -15.44 4.78
CA SER A 369 -13.35 -14.46 5.81
C SER A 369 -14.30 -14.52 7.00
N VAL A 370 -13.90 -13.95 8.12
CA VAL A 370 -14.76 -13.85 9.32
C VAL A 370 -16.09 -13.22 8.93
N TYR A 371 -16.06 -12.13 8.17
CA TYR A 371 -17.25 -11.59 7.50
C TYR A 371 -16.98 -11.48 6.00
N CYS A 372 -17.99 -11.74 5.18
CA CYS A 372 -17.86 -11.50 3.76
C CYS A 372 -17.84 -9.99 3.49
N ILE A 373 -18.82 -9.25 4.02
CA ILE A 373 -18.91 -7.79 3.92
C ILE A 373 -19.22 -7.20 5.30
N VAL A 374 -18.43 -6.23 5.72
CA VAL A 374 -18.67 -5.42 6.91
C VAL A 374 -19.03 -3.99 6.47
N VAL A 375 -20.12 -3.47 6.99
CA VAL A 375 -20.53 -2.07 6.87
C VAL A 375 -20.32 -1.39 8.22
N ALA A 376 -19.17 -0.74 8.37
CA ALA A 376 -18.80 -0.07 9.62
C ALA A 376 -19.15 1.41 9.63
N GLY A 377 -19.45 1.99 8.48
CA GLY A 377 -19.89 3.38 8.31
C GLY A 377 -21.25 3.49 7.63
N TYR A 378 -21.46 4.56 6.88
CA TYR A 378 -22.63 4.78 6.05
C TYR A 378 -22.36 4.43 4.60
N ILE A 379 -23.30 3.78 3.95
CA ILE A 379 -23.29 3.52 2.51
C ILE A 379 -24.69 3.73 1.93
N SER A 380 -24.77 4.29 0.73
CA SER A 380 -26.03 4.50 0.04
C SER A 380 -25.96 4.17 -1.46
N ASP A 381 -27.14 4.01 -2.07
CA ASP A 381 -27.33 3.93 -3.52
C ASP A 381 -26.40 2.90 -4.17
N SER A 382 -26.34 1.69 -3.61
CA SER A 382 -25.32 0.69 -3.93
C SER A 382 -25.93 -0.71 -4.10
N SER A 383 -25.25 -1.57 -4.85
CA SER A 383 -25.70 -2.92 -5.14
C SER A 383 -24.65 -3.98 -4.87
N PHE A 384 -25.10 -5.14 -4.38
CA PHE A 384 -24.29 -6.31 -4.06
C PHE A 384 -24.93 -7.55 -4.67
N THR A 385 -24.20 -8.25 -5.53
CA THR A 385 -24.77 -9.42 -6.24
C THR A 385 -23.76 -10.57 -6.37
N ASN A 386 -24.27 -11.80 -6.47
CA ASN A 386 -23.46 -13.02 -6.58
C ASN A 386 -22.40 -13.16 -5.48
N ILE A 387 -22.84 -13.15 -4.22
CA ILE A 387 -21.94 -13.24 -3.07
C ILE A 387 -22.09 -14.61 -2.42
N VAL A 388 -21.00 -15.33 -2.33
CA VAL A 388 -20.92 -16.65 -1.72
C VAL A 388 -20.07 -16.58 -0.45
N ASN A 389 -20.72 -16.75 0.70
CA ASN A 389 -20.05 -16.89 1.99
C ASN A 389 -19.85 -18.38 2.31
N LEU A 390 -18.59 -18.79 2.39
CA LEU A 390 -18.20 -20.16 2.74
C LEU A 390 -18.02 -20.37 4.24
N ASN A 391 -18.02 -19.30 5.05
CA ASN A 391 -17.92 -19.39 6.51
C ASN A 391 -19.31 -19.66 7.12
N PRO A 392 -19.54 -20.86 7.74
CA PRO A 392 -20.85 -21.22 8.27
C PRO A 392 -21.22 -20.48 9.56
N GLU A 393 -20.27 -19.89 10.24
CA GLU A 393 -20.47 -19.27 11.56
C GLU A 393 -20.84 -17.79 11.46
N CYS A 394 -20.66 -17.17 10.29
CA CYS A 394 -20.76 -15.73 10.12
C CYS A 394 -21.83 -15.35 9.08
N PRO A 395 -22.48 -14.20 9.22
CA PRO A 395 -23.37 -13.65 8.19
C PRO A 395 -22.59 -13.23 6.94
N VAL A 396 -23.27 -13.04 5.84
CA VAL A 396 -22.68 -12.43 4.63
C VAL A 396 -22.38 -10.95 4.89
N PHE A 397 -23.37 -10.25 5.44
CA PHE A 397 -23.26 -8.84 5.83
C PHE A 397 -23.29 -8.69 7.35
N MET A 398 -22.28 -8.02 7.90
CA MET A 398 -22.30 -7.47 9.24
C MET A 398 -22.47 -5.94 9.15
N VAL A 399 -23.56 -5.42 9.66
CA VAL A 399 -23.82 -3.98 9.70
C VAL A 399 -23.55 -3.48 11.12
N GLU A 400 -22.47 -2.75 11.28
CA GLU A 400 -22.02 -2.26 12.60
C GLU A 400 -22.58 -0.85 12.90
N ARG A 401 -22.88 -0.08 11.86
CA ARG A 401 -23.40 1.29 11.99
C ARG A 401 -24.93 1.30 12.00
N GLU A 402 -25.53 1.81 13.06
CA GLU A 402 -26.97 2.05 13.09
C GLU A 402 -27.42 2.94 11.94
N ASN A 403 -28.44 2.53 11.21
CA ASN A 403 -28.92 3.21 9.99
C ASN A 403 -27.82 3.38 8.91
N GLY A 404 -26.80 2.53 8.92
CA GLY A 404 -25.67 2.60 7.99
C GLY A 404 -26.03 2.29 6.53
N LEU A 405 -27.18 1.70 6.26
CA LEU A 405 -27.62 1.29 4.92
C LEU A 405 -28.77 2.18 4.44
N ARG A 406 -28.66 2.75 3.24
CA ARG A 406 -29.74 3.48 2.56
C ARG A 406 -29.78 3.15 1.08
N ASN A 407 -30.95 2.73 0.56
CA ASN A 407 -31.15 2.38 -0.85
C ASN A 407 -30.12 1.35 -1.33
N ILE A 408 -30.10 0.17 -0.69
CA ILE A 408 -29.18 -0.93 -0.98
C ILE A 408 -29.91 -2.07 -1.64
N GLU A 409 -29.43 -2.52 -2.78
CA GLU A 409 -29.87 -3.75 -3.43
C GLU A 409 -28.95 -4.92 -3.08
N LEU A 410 -29.53 -6.02 -2.63
CA LEU A 410 -28.83 -7.27 -2.32
C LEU A 410 -29.48 -8.42 -3.06
N SER A 411 -28.76 -9.08 -3.97
CA SER A 411 -29.28 -10.17 -4.78
C SER A 411 -28.29 -11.33 -4.95
N SER A 412 -28.81 -12.52 -5.19
CA SER A 412 -28.03 -13.74 -5.44
C SER A 412 -26.99 -14.04 -4.36
N VAL A 413 -27.42 -14.04 -3.10
CA VAL A 413 -26.56 -14.31 -1.95
C VAL A 413 -26.68 -15.76 -1.52
N VAL A 414 -25.54 -16.45 -1.41
CA VAL A 414 -25.44 -17.83 -0.91
C VAL A 414 -24.66 -17.82 0.40
N THR A 415 -25.28 -18.35 1.44
CA THR A 415 -24.66 -18.46 2.76
C THR A 415 -24.73 -19.89 3.29
N LYS A 416 -23.65 -20.34 3.93
CA LYS A 416 -23.67 -21.52 4.78
C LYS A 416 -24.12 -21.20 6.21
N GLY A 417 -24.10 -19.91 6.58
CA GLY A 417 -24.53 -19.41 7.89
C GLY A 417 -26.05 -19.25 8.01
N LYS A 418 -26.48 -18.78 9.16
CA LYS A 418 -27.90 -18.69 9.52
C LYS A 418 -28.59 -17.48 8.92
N GLU A 419 -27.88 -16.39 8.74
CA GLU A 419 -28.44 -15.09 8.33
C GLU A 419 -27.65 -14.48 7.17
N ALA A 420 -28.33 -13.88 6.20
CA ALA A 420 -27.67 -13.14 5.13
C ALA A 420 -27.14 -11.79 5.67
N VAL A 421 -27.92 -11.11 6.50
CA VAL A 421 -27.59 -9.80 7.09
C VAL A 421 -27.76 -9.84 8.58
N LYS A 422 -26.77 -9.36 9.32
CA LYS A 422 -26.82 -9.19 10.78
C LYS A 422 -26.51 -7.74 11.14
N TYR A 423 -27.32 -7.19 11.99
CA TYR A 423 -27.09 -5.87 12.61
C TYR A 423 -26.49 -6.07 14.02
N LYS A 424 -25.51 -5.24 14.35
CA LYS A 424 -24.84 -5.24 15.67
C LYS A 424 -25.67 -4.55 16.72
#